data_4bf749bc1502391f2200803d7da50201
#
_entry.id   4bf749bc1502391f2200803d7da50201
#
_cell.length_a   1.000
_cell.length_b   1.000
_cell.length_c   1.000
_cell.angle_alpha   90.00
_cell.angle_beta   90.00
_cell.angle_gamma   90.00
#
_symmetry.space_group_name_H-M   'P 1'
#
loop_
_entity.id
_entity.type
_entity.pdbx_description
1 polymer ?
#
loop_
_entity_poly.entity_id
_entity_poly.type
_entity_poly.pdbx_seq_one_letter_code
_entity_poly.pdbx_strand_id
1 'polypeptide(L)'
;MSLVLGQIPSKYGNSVMEHRAKMDALMDVTDRKYADHNGNRVLCRIYNYGMIGDLSNNVSGVYPYGTSHSYFYEFTPIIAASVIDENGYRVHIVSDGTKGLTDNSPEGYQWGFEPLTGYANPNQEILALTSNEDSWPESWPNKDDDWNGFWYGQYGKYVRADQETFYIMDDYYNDEFDYYPDSTDAGQSERRRGLGVELQVRGYQWNHPAAEDIIIFTYWIKNVGTSTLDSVIFGMYGDADVGGPSSFSDDDAWFDIDNDIVYQWDHDGWSTSYGGFNPVYFGWSFLESPGNPNDGIDNDGDGMVDESQFDGIDNDGDWLAERDDIGADGLGEYHYEYPGPDTDGTEGNGVPDVGEPN
;
A
#
# COMPACT_ATOMS: atom_id res chain seq x y z
N MET A 1 -4.69 -16.66 -3.66
CA MET A 1 -5.06 -15.37 -3.05
C MET A 1 -5.88 -14.62 -4.09
N SER A 2 -7.19 -14.51 -3.90
CA SER A 2 -8.06 -13.73 -4.80
C SER A 2 -8.34 -12.40 -4.16
N LEU A 3 -7.98 -11.32 -4.80
CA LEU A 3 -8.28 -9.97 -4.34
C LEU A 3 -9.67 -9.57 -4.85
N VAL A 4 -10.64 -9.38 -3.99
CA VAL A 4 -11.93 -8.78 -4.36
C VAL A 4 -11.79 -7.27 -4.29
N LEU A 5 -11.81 -6.65 -5.46
CA LEU A 5 -11.81 -5.21 -5.59
C LEU A 5 -13.25 -4.71 -5.47
N GLY A 6 -13.59 -4.12 -4.34
CA GLY A 6 -14.93 -3.62 -4.08
C GLY A 6 -15.37 -2.52 -5.06
N GLN A 7 -16.57 -2.65 -5.64
CA GLN A 7 -17.18 -1.59 -6.44
C GLN A 7 -17.77 -0.52 -5.52
N ILE A 8 -17.33 0.72 -5.66
CA ILE A 8 -17.99 1.88 -5.01
C ILE A 8 -19.38 2.07 -5.62
N PRO A 9 -20.46 2.20 -4.81
CA PRO A 9 -21.81 2.43 -5.32
C PRO A 9 -21.90 3.71 -6.18
N SER A 10 -22.66 3.65 -7.26
CA SER A 10 -22.79 4.64 -8.34
C SER A 10 -23.32 6.04 -7.93
N LYS A 11 -23.43 6.34 -6.68
CA LYS A 11 -23.94 7.63 -6.17
C LYS A 11 -23.01 8.83 -6.42
N TYR A 12 -21.75 8.56 -6.78
CA TYR A 12 -20.71 9.57 -7.05
C TYR A 12 -20.19 9.57 -8.51
N GLY A 13 -20.88 8.92 -9.43
CA GLY A 13 -20.39 8.62 -10.78
C GLY A 13 -19.90 9.82 -11.60
N ASN A 14 -20.54 10.99 -11.50
CA ASN A 14 -20.17 12.15 -12.34
C ASN A 14 -19.01 12.96 -11.76
N SER A 15 -18.94 13.13 -10.44
CA SER A 15 -17.83 13.86 -9.80
C SER A 15 -16.52 13.07 -9.84
N VAL A 16 -16.61 11.75 -9.77
CA VAL A 16 -15.46 10.84 -9.88
C VAL A 16 -14.89 10.85 -11.30
N MET A 17 -15.74 10.86 -12.34
CA MET A 17 -15.26 10.94 -13.73
C MET A 17 -14.63 12.30 -14.09
N GLU A 18 -15.20 13.41 -13.61
CA GLU A 18 -14.59 14.74 -13.82
C GLU A 18 -13.29 14.90 -13.03
N HIS A 19 -13.20 14.31 -11.84
CA HIS A 19 -11.98 14.29 -11.03
C HIS A 19 -10.91 13.43 -11.70
N ARG A 20 -11.32 12.28 -12.24
CA ARG A 20 -10.47 11.34 -12.94
C ARG A 20 -9.86 11.93 -14.22
N ALA A 21 -10.65 12.58 -15.06
CA ALA A 21 -10.14 13.26 -16.26
C ALA A 21 -9.15 14.41 -15.95
N LYS A 22 -9.23 14.99 -14.74
CA LYS A 22 -8.22 15.92 -14.24
C LYS A 22 -6.98 15.23 -13.72
N MET A 23 -7.11 14.02 -13.14
CA MET A 23 -6.00 13.27 -12.55
C MET A 23 -5.17 12.56 -13.63
N ASP A 24 -5.82 12.03 -14.68
CA ASP A 24 -5.13 11.40 -15.81
C ASP A 24 -4.18 12.39 -16.56
N ALA A 25 -4.42 13.70 -16.43
CA ALA A 25 -3.53 14.76 -16.95
C ALA A 25 -2.41 15.17 -15.98
N LEU A 26 -2.31 14.55 -14.79
CA LEU A 26 -1.50 15.05 -13.68
C LEU A 26 -0.41 14.07 -13.21
N MET A 27 -0.23 12.92 -13.88
CA MET A 27 0.86 11.99 -13.54
C MET A 27 2.13 12.46 -14.23
N ASP A 28 3.15 12.78 -13.47
CA ASP A 28 4.43 13.22 -14.02
C ASP A 28 5.59 12.63 -13.19
N VAL A 29 6.59 12.12 -13.89
CA VAL A 29 7.88 11.70 -13.33
C VAL A 29 8.53 12.80 -12.47
N THR A 30 8.21 14.08 -12.75
CA THR A 30 8.66 15.22 -11.96
C THR A 30 8.03 15.31 -10.57
N ASP A 31 6.93 14.56 -10.32
CA ASP A 31 6.25 14.53 -9.03
C ASP A 31 6.76 13.41 -8.09
N ARG A 32 7.82 12.71 -8.49
CA ARG A 32 8.48 11.73 -7.61
C ARG A 32 9.07 12.43 -6.40
N LYS A 33 8.63 12.03 -5.22
CA LYS A 33 9.03 12.57 -3.92
C LYS A 33 9.38 11.43 -2.97
N TYR A 34 10.02 11.77 -1.87
CA TYR A 34 10.36 10.80 -0.83
C TYR A 34 10.04 11.34 0.57
N ALA A 35 9.96 10.44 1.55
CA ALA A 35 10.02 10.78 2.96
C ALA A 35 10.95 9.83 3.70
N ASP A 36 11.68 10.35 4.67
CA ASP A 36 12.48 9.55 5.56
C ASP A 36 11.66 9.25 6.82
N HIS A 37 11.25 7.99 6.97
CA HIS A 37 10.66 7.48 8.19
C HIS A 37 11.74 7.32 9.25
N ASN A 38 11.60 8.04 10.35
CA ASN A 38 12.53 8.06 11.48
C ASN A 38 11.82 8.28 12.81
N GLY A 39 10.53 7.96 12.86
CA GLY A 39 9.68 8.13 14.05
C GLY A 39 9.96 7.10 15.16
N ASN A 40 10.75 6.07 14.87
CA ASN A 40 11.16 5.06 15.83
C ASN A 40 12.66 4.69 15.66
N ARG A 41 13.06 3.48 16.00
CA ARG A 41 14.46 3.02 15.89
C ARG A 41 14.90 2.61 14.49
N VAL A 42 14.00 2.65 13.51
CA VAL A 42 14.29 2.34 12.11
C VAL A 42 14.28 3.61 11.28
N LEU A 43 15.35 3.90 10.54
CA LEU A 43 15.38 4.93 9.52
C LEU A 43 15.22 4.29 8.15
N CYS A 44 14.19 4.69 7.40
CA CYS A 44 13.93 4.17 6.07
C CYS A 44 13.33 5.24 5.16
N ARG A 45 13.85 5.38 3.94
CA ARG A 45 13.28 6.24 2.91
C ARG A 45 12.15 5.51 2.19
N ILE A 46 11.08 6.23 1.91
CA ILE A 46 9.91 5.77 1.17
C ILE A 46 9.68 6.74 0.03
N TYR A 47 9.48 6.21 -1.17
CA TYR A 47 9.18 6.98 -2.36
C TYR A 47 7.71 6.83 -2.76
N ASN A 48 7.11 7.89 -3.29
CA ASN A 48 5.68 7.89 -3.67
C ASN A 48 5.34 7.11 -4.95
N TYR A 49 6.29 6.40 -5.51
CA TYR A 49 6.11 5.42 -6.58
C TYR A 49 6.32 3.97 -6.13
N GLY A 50 6.40 3.75 -4.81
CA GLY A 50 6.40 2.43 -4.18
C GLY A 50 7.74 1.92 -3.69
N MET A 51 8.86 2.46 -4.14
CA MET A 51 10.18 2.03 -3.67
C MET A 51 10.39 2.38 -2.21
N ILE A 52 10.90 1.44 -1.44
CA ILE A 52 11.25 1.53 -0.03
C ILE A 52 12.75 1.26 0.10
N GLY A 53 13.46 2.17 0.74
CA GLY A 53 14.91 2.12 0.85
C GLY A 53 15.65 2.96 -0.19
N ASP A 54 16.85 3.36 0.16
CA ASP A 54 17.81 4.03 -0.72
C ASP A 54 19.21 3.83 -0.13
N LEU A 55 19.84 2.73 -0.53
CA LEU A 55 21.17 2.36 0.00
C LEU A 55 22.22 3.39 -0.39
N SER A 56 22.09 4.03 -1.56
CA SER A 56 23.05 5.03 -2.02
C SER A 56 23.13 6.24 -1.10
N ASN A 57 22.01 6.58 -0.43
CA ASN A 57 21.93 7.66 0.54
C ASN A 57 21.98 7.16 1.99
N ASN A 58 22.21 5.86 2.19
CA ASN A 58 22.25 5.20 3.50
C ASN A 58 20.99 5.45 4.34
N VAL A 59 19.82 5.32 3.72
CA VAL A 59 18.49 5.42 4.34
C VAL A 59 17.63 4.20 4.01
N SER A 60 18.25 3.02 4.01
CA SER A 60 17.65 1.76 3.59
C SER A 60 17.59 0.78 4.77
N GLY A 61 16.54 0.95 5.60
CA GLY A 61 16.36 0.14 6.80
C GLY A 61 17.53 0.28 7.78
N VAL A 62 17.98 1.51 8.04
CA VAL A 62 19.09 1.74 8.98
C VAL A 62 18.61 1.47 10.41
N TYR A 63 19.29 0.52 11.06
CA TYR A 63 18.96 0.10 12.42
C TYR A 63 20.20 -0.15 13.27
N PRO A 64 20.24 0.31 14.55
CA PRO A 64 19.29 1.29 15.09
C PRO A 64 19.51 2.69 14.48
N TYR A 65 18.42 3.48 14.39
CA TYR A 65 18.50 4.87 13.94
C TYR A 65 19.58 5.65 14.68
N GLY A 66 20.35 6.44 13.94
CA GLY A 66 21.53 7.13 14.45
C GLY A 66 22.85 6.41 14.20
N THR A 67 22.80 5.20 13.63
CA THR A 67 23.96 4.50 13.09
C THR A 67 24.02 4.64 11.56
N SER A 68 24.90 3.90 10.89
CA SER A 68 24.94 3.76 9.43
C SER A 68 24.58 2.35 8.98
N HIS A 69 24.12 1.49 9.87
CA HIS A 69 23.92 0.06 9.64
C HIS A 69 22.66 -0.16 8.82
N SER A 70 22.78 -0.31 7.50
CA SER A 70 21.67 -0.63 6.59
C SER A 70 21.47 -2.14 6.46
N TYR A 71 20.24 -2.54 6.07
CA TYR A 71 19.81 -3.93 6.06
C TYR A 71 19.26 -4.41 4.72
N PHE A 72 19.02 -3.51 3.75
CA PHE A 72 18.54 -3.91 2.43
C PHE A 72 18.91 -2.88 1.37
N TYR A 73 18.87 -3.28 0.10
CA TYR A 73 19.02 -2.39 -1.03
C TYR A 73 17.71 -1.65 -1.30
N GLU A 74 16.65 -2.39 -1.64
CA GLU A 74 15.32 -1.83 -1.89
C GLU A 74 14.21 -2.87 -1.66
N PHE A 75 13.01 -2.39 -1.38
CA PHE A 75 11.77 -3.15 -1.41
C PHE A 75 10.72 -2.38 -2.20
N THR A 76 9.78 -3.10 -2.86
CA THR A 76 8.69 -2.48 -3.61
C THR A 76 7.49 -3.41 -3.69
N PRO A 77 6.25 -2.86 -3.65
CA PRO A 77 5.07 -3.64 -3.96
C PRO A 77 5.06 -4.07 -5.43
N ILE A 78 4.57 -5.28 -5.67
CA ILE A 78 4.34 -5.83 -7.00
C ILE A 78 2.86 -6.16 -7.12
N ILE A 79 2.25 -5.77 -8.23
CA ILE A 79 0.94 -6.25 -8.64
C ILE A 79 1.08 -6.95 -9.98
N ALA A 80 0.47 -8.12 -10.10
CA ALA A 80 0.45 -8.89 -11.33
C ALA A 80 -0.95 -9.42 -11.62
N ALA A 81 -1.34 -9.46 -12.89
CA ALA A 81 -2.56 -10.11 -13.31
C ALA A 81 -2.43 -10.68 -14.73
N SER A 82 -3.31 -11.64 -15.03
CA SER A 82 -3.43 -12.24 -16.36
C SER A 82 -4.62 -11.60 -17.09
N VAL A 83 -4.36 -10.95 -18.22
CA VAL A 83 -5.37 -10.25 -19.03
C VAL A 83 -5.33 -10.70 -20.48
N ILE A 84 -6.31 -10.29 -21.27
CA ILE A 84 -6.35 -10.52 -22.73
C ILE A 84 -6.07 -9.19 -23.42
N ASP A 85 -5.01 -9.15 -24.23
CA ASP A 85 -4.62 -7.96 -25.00
C ASP A 85 -5.57 -7.66 -26.16
N GLU A 86 -5.37 -6.54 -26.86
CA GLU A 86 -6.18 -6.16 -28.02
C GLU A 86 -6.11 -7.17 -29.17
N ASN A 87 -5.07 -7.98 -29.24
CA ASN A 87 -4.88 -9.02 -30.27
C ASN A 87 -5.53 -10.36 -29.89
N GLY A 88 -6.11 -10.45 -28.69
CA GLY A 88 -6.73 -11.67 -28.16
C GLY A 88 -5.75 -12.63 -27.50
N TYR A 89 -4.53 -12.22 -27.22
CA TYR A 89 -3.54 -13.02 -26.52
C TYR A 89 -3.64 -12.84 -25.02
N ARG A 90 -3.44 -13.93 -24.28
CA ARG A 90 -3.28 -13.86 -22.83
C ARG A 90 -1.86 -13.39 -22.52
N VAL A 91 -1.78 -12.29 -21.81
CA VAL A 91 -0.52 -11.69 -21.34
C VAL A 91 -0.53 -11.57 -19.82
N HIS A 92 0.64 -11.51 -19.23
CA HIS A 92 0.84 -11.33 -17.80
C HIS A 92 1.50 -9.97 -17.61
N ILE A 93 0.77 -9.03 -17.05
CA ILE A 93 1.25 -7.69 -16.77
C ILE A 93 1.71 -7.65 -15.32
N VAL A 94 2.87 -7.07 -15.08
CA VAL A 94 3.42 -6.79 -13.76
C VAL A 94 3.67 -5.30 -13.65
N SER A 95 3.20 -4.69 -12.58
CA SER A 95 3.50 -3.30 -12.23
C SER A 95 4.15 -3.26 -10.85
N ASP A 96 5.26 -2.56 -10.73
CA ASP A 96 6.05 -2.44 -9.51
C ASP A 96 6.60 -1.01 -9.32
N GLY A 97 7.28 -0.76 -8.22
CA GLY A 97 7.91 0.52 -7.90
C GLY A 97 9.41 0.57 -8.17
N THR A 98 10.02 -0.48 -8.75
CA THR A 98 11.44 -0.42 -9.12
C THR A 98 11.65 0.59 -10.24
N LYS A 99 12.81 1.24 -10.25
CA LYS A 99 13.18 2.20 -11.30
C LYS A 99 14.50 1.77 -11.95
N GLY A 100 14.52 0.52 -12.40
CA GLY A 100 15.64 -0.07 -13.13
C GLY A 100 15.87 0.58 -14.49
N LEU A 101 17.08 0.44 -15.03
CA LEU A 101 17.45 0.98 -16.34
C LEU A 101 16.81 0.23 -17.51
N THR A 102 16.22 -0.95 -17.25
CA THR A 102 15.70 -1.86 -18.28
C THR A 102 14.18 -1.85 -18.40
N ASP A 103 13.48 -1.24 -17.43
CA ASP A 103 12.03 -1.27 -17.35
C ASP A 103 11.40 -0.02 -17.98
N ASN A 104 11.82 0.26 -19.21
CA ASN A 104 11.35 1.42 -19.94
C ASN A 104 10.84 1.01 -21.32
N SER A 105 9.75 1.62 -21.73
CA SER A 105 9.28 1.55 -23.10
C SER A 105 10.24 2.22 -24.07
N PRO A 106 10.15 1.90 -25.37
CA PRO A 106 10.88 2.63 -26.41
C PRO A 106 10.61 4.14 -26.43
N GLU A 107 9.44 4.55 -25.96
CA GLU A 107 8.99 5.95 -25.85
C GLU A 107 9.54 6.64 -24.61
N GLY A 108 10.14 5.89 -23.67
CA GLY A 108 10.77 6.40 -22.45
C GLY A 108 9.89 6.40 -21.21
N TYR A 109 8.69 5.77 -21.28
CA TYR A 109 7.86 5.52 -20.09
C TYR A 109 8.43 4.39 -19.27
N GLN A 110 8.24 4.43 -17.96
CA GLN A 110 8.64 3.32 -17.09
C GLN A 110 7.46 2.37 -16.87
N TRP A 111 7.71 1.09 -16.98
CA TRP A 111 6.73 0.02 -16.77
C TRP A 111 6.55 -0.24 -15.28
N GLY A 112 5.89 0.65 -14.59
CA GLY A 112 5.70 0.53 -13.16
C GLY A 112 4.83 1.64 -12.62
N PHE A 113 4.79 1.75 -11.31
CA PHE A 113 4.02 2.77 -10.64
C PHE A 113 4.65 4.16 -10.78
N GLU A 114 3.80 5.14 -10.99
CA GLU A 114 4.13 6.56 -10.88
C GLU A 114 3.18 7.24 -9.88
N PRO A 115 3.65 8.30 -9.21
CA PRO A 115 2.81 8.98 -8.22
C PRO A 115 1.66 9.72 -8.88
N LEU A 116 0.51 9.68 -8.23
CA LEU A 116 -0.57 10.63 -8.50
C LEU A 116 -0.24 11.98 -7.87
N THR A 117 -0.36 13.05 -8.65
CA THR A 117 -0.05 14.40 -8.20
C THR A 117 -1.09 14.94 -7.22
N GLY A 118 -0.73 15.96 -6.46
CA GLY A 118 -1.65 16.66 -5.55
C GLY A 118 -1.74 16.05 -4.16
N TYR A 119 -1.09 14.93 -3.88
CA TYR A 119 -1.06 14.30 -2.55
C TYR A 119 0.14 14.71 -1.70
N ALA A 120 0.91 15.70 -2.15
CA ALA A 120 1.99 16.34 -1.41
C ALA A 120 2.11 17.81 -1.82
N ASN A 121 2.78 18.63 -1.01
CA ASN A 121 3.05 20.00 -1.37
C ASN A 121 3.92 20.06 -2.64
N PRO A 122 3.46 20.69 -3.74
CA PRO A 122 4.21 20.75 -4.98
C PRO A 122 5.52 21.55 -4.88
N ASN A 123 5.67 22.39 -3.87
CA ASN A 123 6.85 23.22 -3.65
C ASN A 123 7.90 22.57 -2.74
N GLN A 124 7.67 21.31 -2.33
CA GLN A 124 8.56 20.53 -1.48
C GLN A 124 9.03 19.26 -2.21
N GLU A 125 10.26 18.84 -1.98
CA GLU A 125 10.80 17.55 -2.47
C GLU A 125 10.32 16.36 -1.64
N ILE A 126 9.56 16.61 -0.58
CA ILE A 126 9.14 15.64 0.42
C ILE A 126 7.69 15.25 0.17
N LEU A 127 7.38 13.96 0.19
CA LEU A 127 6.01 13.47 0.18
C LEU A 127 5.32 13.78 1.52
N ALA A 128 3.99 13.73 1.55
CA ALA A 128 3.23 14.10 2.74
C ALA A 128 3.60 13.20 3.95
N LEU A 129 4.05 13.86 5.03
CA LEU A 129 4.58 13.25 6.24
C LEU A 129 4.04 13.98 7.47
N THR A 130 3.55 13.26 8.46
CA THR A 130 2.91 13.87 9.65
C THR A 130 3.89 14.66 10.51
N SER A 131 5.16 14.30 10.55
CA SER A 131 6.19 15.05 11.28
C SER A 131 6.62 16.36 10.57
N ASN A 132 6.08 16.64 9.38
CA ASN A 132 6.33 17.87 8.61
C ASN A 132 5.06 18.35 7.89
N GLU A 133 4.28 19.17 8.54
CA GLU A 133 3.02 19.70 7.99
C GLU A 133 3.22 20.53 6.70
N ASP A 134 4.39 21.16 6.50
CA ASP A 134 4.70 21.88 5.27
C ASP A 134 4.79 20.96 4.04
N SER A 135 4.90 19.65 4.23
CA SER A 135 4.87 18.64 3.16
C SER A 135 3.46 18.32 2.66
N TRP A 136 2.41 18.72 3.39
CA TRP A 136 1.05 18.44 3.01
C TRP A 136 0.59 19.34 1.85
N PRO A 137 -0.31 18.87 0.99
CA PRO A 137 -0.90 19.73 -0.04
C PRO A 137 -1.80 20.78 0.62
N GLU A 138 -2.03 21.88 -0.09
CA GLU A 138 -2.98 22.90 0.33
C GLU A 138 -4.41 22.35 0.42
N SER A 139 -4.74 21.41 -0.47
CA SER A 139 -6.01 20.67 -0.48
C SER A 139 -5.77 19.25 -0.99
N TRP A 140 -6.45 18.26 -0.39
CA TRP A 140 -6.40 16.87 -0.83
C TRP A 140 -7.30 16.67 -2.05
N PRO A 141 -6.83 16.10 -3.18
CA PRO A 141 -7.58 16.08 -4.46
C PRO A 141 -8.96 15.44 -4.40
N ASN A 142 -9.17 14.47 -3.52
CA ASN A 142 -10.40 13.69 -3.37
C ASN A 142 -11.14 13.97 -2.06
N LYS A 143 -10.87 15.11 -1.42
CA LYS A 143 -11.53 15.55 -0.19
C LYS A 143 -12.17 16.92 -0.38
N ASP A 144 -13.20 17.20 0.42
CA ASP A 144 -13.83 18.49 0.49
C ASP A 144 -12.95 19.54 1.19
N ASP A 145 -13.25 20.82 1.00
CA ASP A 145 -12.46 21.94 1.55
C ASP A 145 -12.32 21.93 3.07
N ASP A 146 -13.18 21.22 3.78
CA ASP A 146 -13.12 21.07 5.23
C ASP A 146 -11.98 20.17 5.71
N TRP A 147 -11.29 19.50 4.77
CA TRP A 147 -10.04 18.74 5.01
C TRP A 147 -8.77 19.60 4.87
N ASN A 148 -8.89 20.83 4.38
CA ASN A 148 -7.74 21.70 4.20
C ASN A 148 -7.05 22.00 5.54
N GLY A 149 -5.75 21.75 5.61
CA GLY A 149 -4.96 21.90 6.84
C GLY A 149 -5.09 20.77 7.86
N PHE A 150 -5.77 19.67 7.51
CA PHE A 150 -5.83 18.46 8.33
C PHE A 150 -5.11 17.30 7.65
N TRP A 151 -4.61 16.38 8.46
CA TRP A 151 -4.02 15.14 7.96
C TRP A 151 -5.07 14.27 7.27
N TYR A 152 -4.70 13.67 6.15
CA TYR A 152 -5.50 12.66 5.48
C TYR A 152 -5.27 11.31 6.17
N GLY A 153 -5.81 11.14 7.38
CA GLY A 153 -5.72 9.89 8.15
C GLY A 153 -6.60 8.78 7.56
N GLN A 154 -6.32 7.55 7.93
CA GLN A 154 -7.06 6.37 7.44
C GLN A 154 -8.54 6.43 7.85
N TYR A 155 -8.82 6.87 9.07
CA TYR A 155 -10.15 6.91 9.65
C TYR A 155 -10.61 8.34 9.99
N GLY A 156 -10.10 9.36 9.32
CA GLY A 156 -10.47 10.75 9.53
C GLY A 156 -9.31 11.73 9.55
N LYS A 157 -9.55 12.92 10.09
CA LYS A 157 -8.66 14.08 10.04
C LYS A 157 -7.60 14.09 11.16
N TYR A 158 -7.06 12.96 11.54
CA TYR A 158 -6.10 12.85 12.64
C TYR A 158 -5.03 11.80 12.40
N VAL A 159 -3.90 12.02 13.05
CA VAL A 159 -2.72 11.15 13.03
C VAL A 159 -2.91 10.04 14.08
N ARG A 160 -2.56 8.80 13.77
CA ARG A 160 -2.65 7.66 14.68
C ARG A 160 -1.30 7.13 15.15
N ALA A 161 -0.26 7.30 14.34
CA ALA A 161 1.10 6.88 14.67
C ALA A 161 1.96 8.09 15.08
N ASP A 162 3.13 7.84 15.61
CA ASP A 162 4.10 8.92 15.88
C ASP A 162 4.61 9.55 14.59
N GLN A 163 4.66 8.75 13.50
CA GLN A 163 4.95 9.24 12.16
C GLN A 163 4.17 8.43 11.12
N GLU A 164 3.53 9.13 10.19
CA GLU A 164 2.79 8.55 9.07
C GLU A 164 3.20 9.20 7.75
N THR A 165 3.22 8.41 6.67
CA THR A 165 3.24 8.89 5.28
C THR A 165 1.95 8.51 4.58
N PHE A 166 1.59 9.30 3.56
CA PHE A 166 0.47 9.03 2.69
C PHE A 166 0.78 9.44 1.26
N TYR A 167 0.50 8.55 0.30
CA TYR A 167 0.57 8.82 -1.12
C TYR A 167 -0.33 7.88 -1.90
N ILE A 168 -0.58 8.23 -3.15
CA ILE A 168 -1.27 7.36 -4.11
C ILE A 168 -0.37 7.23 -5.33
N MET A 169 -0.30 6.02 -5.88
CA MET A 169 0.43 5.70 -7.10
C MET A 169 -0.43 4.86 -8.04
N ASP A 170 -0.07 4.83 -9.31
CA ASP A 170 -0.87 4.25 -10.37
C ASP A 170 0.05 3.67 -11.45
N ASP A 171 -0.42 2.67 -12.19
CA ASP A 171 0.32 2.00 -13.26
C ASP A 171 -0.02 2.51 -14.68
N TYR A 172 -0.51 3.73 -14.80
CA TYR A 172 -1.03 4.34 -16.03
C TYR A 172 -0.09 4.22 -17.24
N TYR A 173 1.22 4.35 -17.04
CA TYR A 173 2.22 4.36 -18.08
C TYR A 173 2.87 3.00 -18.36
N ASN A 174 2.40 1.91 -17.73
CA ASN A 174 2.94 0.59 -18.01
C ASN A 174 2.45 0.08 -19.38
N ASP A 175 3.15 0.45 -20.44
CA ASP A 175 2.80 0.19 -21.83
C ASP A 175 3.51 -1.04 -22.43
N GLU A 176 3.99 -1.96 -21.59
CA GLU A 176 4.69 -3.18 -22.00
C GLU A 176 3.88 -4.03 -22.98
N PHE A 177 2.54 -4.08 -22.79
CA PHE A 177 1.63 -4.86 -23.65
C PHE A 177 0.53 -3.99 -24.25
N ASP A 178 0.00 -4.39 -25.40
CA ASP A 178 -1.16 -3.75 -26.06
C ASP A 178 -2.45 -4.10 -25.32
N TYR A 179 -2.54 -3.72 -24.06
CA TYR A 179 -3.70 -3.86 -23.20
C TYR A 179 -4.18 -2.48 -22.71
N TYR A 180 -5.49 -2.29 -22.73
CA TYR A 180 -6.14 -1.04 -22.36
C TYR A 180 -7.24 -1.35 -21.35
N PRO A 181 -7.00 -1.13 -20.06
CA PRO A 181 -7.91 -1.52 -18.99
C PRO A 181 -9.19 -0.69 -18.94
N ASP A 182 -9.21 0.50 -19.55
CA ASP A 182 -10.37 1.39 -19.56
C ASP A 182 -10.98 1.52 -20.96
N SER A 183 -12.17 0.95 -21.14
CA SER A 183 -12.91 1.03 -22.42
C SER A 183 -13.50 2.41 -22.67
N THR A 184 -13.59 3.28 -21.67
CA THR A 184 -14.19 4.62 -21.80
C THR A 184 -13.25 5.62 -22.46
N ASP A 185 -11.95 5.35 -22.51
CA ASP A 185 -10.94 6.18 -23.18
C ASP A 185 -10.69 5.78 -24.65
N ALA A 186 -11.45 4.83 -25.14
CA ALA A 186 -11.35 4.36 -26.53
C ALA A 186 -11.51 5.52 -27.51
N GLY A 187 -10.49 5.71 -28.37
CA GLY A 187 -10.46 6.80 -29.37
C GLY A 187 -9.80 8.10 -28.86
N GLN A 188 -9.33 8.16 -27.64
CA GLN A 188 -8.48 9.23 -27.18
C GLN A 188 -7.04 9.07 -27.72
N SER A 189 -6.27 10.17 -27.77
CA SER A 189 -4.89 10.14 -28.24
C SER A 189 -3.93 9.45 -27.25
N GLU A 190 -4.28 9.52 -25.97
CA GLU A 190 -3.60 8.85 -24.90
C GLU A 190 -4.62 7.98 -24.17
N ARG A 191 -4.30 6.73 -24.00
CA ARG A 191 -5.14 5.73 -23.35
C ARG A 191 -4.41 5.16 -22.15
N ARG A 192 -5.17 4.90 -21.10
CA ARG A 192 -4.65 4.20 -19.94
C ARG A 192 -4.02 2.88 -20.31
N ARG A 193 -2.85 2.61 -19.77
CA ARG A 193 -2.11 1.37 -19.93
C ARG A 193 -2.04 0.61 -18.58
N GLY A 194 -1.17 -0.36 -18.47
CA GLY A 194 -1.02 -1.19 -17.28
C GLY A 194 -2.24 -2.05 -16.99
N LEU A 195 -2.38 -2.48 -15.77
CA LEU A 195 -3.56 -3.22 -15.29
C LEU A 195 -4.77 -2.32 -15.03
N GLY A 196 -4.54 -1.01 -14.92
CA GLY A 196 -5.55 -0.05 -14.48
C GLY A 196 -5.76 -0.10 -12.98
N VAL A 197 -4.68 -0.15 -12.23
CA VAL A 197 -4.71 -0.21 -10.77
C VAL A 197 -4.13 1.05 -10.12
N GLU A 198 -4.77 1.48 -9.06
CA GLU A 198 -4.35 2.59 -8.20
C GLU A 198 -4.07 2.02 -6.82
N LEU A 199 -2.94 2.35 -6.23
CA LEU A 199 -2.55 1.94 -4.89
C LEU A 199 -2.49 3.17 -3.98
N GLN A 200 -3.37 3.21 -2.98
CA GLN A 200 -3.26 4.15 -1.88
C GLN A 200 -2.38 3.52 -0.80
N VAL A 201 -1.30 4.19 -0.45
CA VAL A 201 -0.28 3.66 0.45
C VAL A 201 -0.12 4.53 1.68
N ARG A 202 0.02 3.88 2.82
CA ARG A 202 0.37 4.50 4.08
C ARG A 202 1.51 3.74 4.74
N GLY A 203 2.46 4.49 5.30
CA GLY A 203 3.50 3.95 6.17
C GLY A 203 3.31 4.49 7.58
N TYR A 204 3.53 3.64 8.59
CA TYR A 204 3.33 3.96 10.00
C TYR A 204 4.54 3.57 10.83
N GLN A 205 4.90 4.43 11.77
CA GLN A 205 5.88 4.13 12.81
C GLN A 205 5.39 4.59 14.18
N TRP A 206 5.63 3.77 15.20
CA TRP A 206 5.38 4.08 16.61
C TRP A 206 6.66 3.92 17.42
N ASN A 207 6.93 4.89 18.27
CA ASN A 207 8.03 4.84 19.24
C ASN A 207 7.55 4.19 20.57
N HIS A 208 6.93 3.04 20.44
CA HIS A 208 6.46 2.23 21.56
C HIS A 208 7.24 0.91 21.60
N PRO A 209 7.67 0.39 22.79
CA PRO A 209 8.51 -0.81 22.89
C PRO A 209 8.01 -2.04 22.11
N ALA A 210 6.71 -2.17 21.85
CA ALA A 210 6.16 -3.26 21.04
C ALA A 210 6.24 -3.02 19.53
N ALA A 211 6.58 -1.80 19.07
CA ALA A 211 6.56 -1.41 17.67
C ALA A 211 7.76 -0.52 17.25
N GLU A 212 8.72 -0.27 18.17
CA GLU A 212 9.80 0.66 17.90
C GLU A 212 10.84 0.17 16.88
N ASP A 213 10.77 -1.11 16.50
CA ASP A 213 11.70 -1.77 15.58
C ASP A 213 11.03 -2.13 14.23
N ILE A 214 9.80 -1.67 13.97
CA ILE A 214 9.04 -2.01 12.78
C ILE A 214 8.48 -0.79 12.06
N ILE A 215 8.24 -0.93 10.75
CA ILE A 215 7.41 -0.03 9.94
C ILE A 215 6.26 -0.85 9.39
N ILE A 216 5.04 -0.36 9.53
CA ILE A 216 3.84 -1.01 8.99
C ILE A 216 3.39 -0.26 7.74
N PHE A 217 3.11 -0.98 6.67
CA PHE A 217 2.55 -0.46 5.44
C PHE A 217 1.16 -1.02 5.21
N THR A 218 0.23 -0.15 4.80
CA THR A 218 -1.08 -0.55 4.30
C THR A 218 -1.23 -0.15 2.84
N TYR A 219 -1.77 -1.06 2.02
CA TYR A 219 -1.99 -0.89 0.59
C TYR A 219 -3.47 -1.09 0.27
N TRP A 220 -4.14 -0.03 -0.14
CA TRP A 220 -5.48 -0.11 -0.70
C TRP A 220 -5.37 -0.16 -2.21
N ILE A 221 -5.74 -1.31 -2.77
CA ILE A 221 -5.61 -1.59 -4.18
C ILE A 221 -6.98 -1.43 -4.83
N LYS A 222 -7.06 -0.56 -5.83
CA LYS A 222 -8.29 -0.22 -6.51
C LYS A 222 -8.16 -0.47 -8.00
N ASN A 223 -9.05 -1.26 -8.57
CA ASN A 223 -9.21 -1.33 -10.01
C ASN A 223 -9.90 -0.04 -10.49
N VAL A 224 -9.20 0.75 -11.26
CA VAL A 224 -9.68 1.99 -11.87
C VAL A 224 -9.94 1.85 -13.37
N GLY A 225 -9.72 0.64 -13.93
CA GLY A 225 -10.16 0.23 -15.25
C GLY A 225 -11.67 -0.09 -15.30
N THR A 226 -12.16 -0.44 -16.47
CA THR A 226 -13.54 -0.93 -16.69
C THR A 226 -13.58 -2.45 -16.84
N SER A 227 -12.42 -3.09 -16.97
CA SER A 227 -12.27 -4.54 -17.10
C SER A 227 -12.11 -5.19 -15.73
N THR A 228 -12.74 -6.35 -15.55
CA THR A 228 -12.48 -7.20 -14.38
C THR A 228 -11.09 -7.80 -14.51
N LEU A 229 -10.34 -7.76 -13.43
CA LEU A 229 -9.05 -8.43 -13.33
C LEU A 229 -9.24 -9.75 -12.60
N ASP A 230 -9.00 -10.85 -13.31
CA ASP A 230 -9.02 -12.18 -12.71
C ASP A 230 -7.60 -12.55 -12.26
N SER A 231 -7.48 -13.32 -11.18
CA SER A 231 -6.19 -13.85 -10.71
C SER A 231 -5.15 -12.76 -10.46
N VAL A 232 -5.54 -11.74 -9.69
CA VAL A 232 -4.62 -10.68 -9.24
C VAL A 232 -3.70 -11.24 -8.15
N ILE A 233 -2.42 -10.96 -8.26
CA ILE A 233 -1.41 -11.29 -7.24
C ILE A 233 -0.85 -9.96 -6.72
N PHE A 234 -0.84 -9.80 -5.40
CA PHE A 234 -0.10 -8.75 -4.72
C PHE A 234 1.08 -9.39 -3.97
N GLY A 235 2.23 -8.75 -4.00
CA GLY A 235 3.42 -9.20 -3.30
C GLY A 235 4.40 -8.07 -3.07
N MET A 236 5.52 -8.41 -2.43
CA MET A 236 6.65 -7.50 -2.28
C MET A 236 7.87 -8.11 -2.96
N TYR A 237 8.49 -7.36 -3.85
CA TYR A 237 9.85 -7.62 -4.28
C TYR A 237 10.82 -7.02 -3.26
N GLY A 238 11.87 -7.73 -2.91
CA GLY A 238 12.86 -7.23 -1.98
C GLY A 238 14.25 -7.73 -2.30
N ASP A 239 15.21 -6.81 -2.17
CA ASP A 239 16.63 -7.04 -2.30
C ASP A 239 17.29 -6.67 -0.97
N ALA A 240 17.54 -7.65 -0.12
CA ALA A 240 18.14 -7.42 1.18
C ALA A 240 19.66 -7.49 1.09
N ASP A 241 20.30 -6.57 1.81
CA ASP A 241 21.76 -6.47 2.00
C ASP A 241 22.01 -6.37 3.50
N VAL A 242 21.81 -7.49 4.23
CA VAL A 242 21.96 -7.51 5.69
C VAL A 242 23.39 -7.19 6.07
N GLY A 243 23.55 -6.14 6.86
CA GLY A 243 24.90 -5.66 7.19
C GLY A 243 25.49 -4.65 6.22
N GLY A 244 24.77 -4.32 5.14
CA GLY A 244 25.11 -3.24 4.21
C GLY A 244 26.02 -3.64 3.05
N PRO A 245 26.48 -2.66 2.25
CA PRO A 245 26.96 -2.87 0.89
C PRO A 245 28.26 -3.67 0.73
N SER A 246 28.93 -4.04 1.81
CA SER A 246 30.16 -4.84 1.75
C SER A 246 30.00 -6.22 2.39
N SER A 247 28.77 -6.61 2.79
CA SER A 247 28.49 -7.86 3.48
C SER A 247 27.39 -8.71 2.85
N PHE A 248 26.70 -8.24 1.81
CA PHE A 248 25.52 -8.89 1.22
C PHE A 248 25.79 -10.28 0.58
N SER A 249 27.03 -10.66 0.34
CA SER A 249 27.35 -11.85 -0.47
C SER A 249 27.22 -13.18 0.28
N ASP A 250 27.06 -13.13 1.59
CA ASP A 250 26.94 -14.30 2.45
C ASP A 250 25.65 -14.30 3.30
N ASP A 251 24.69 -13.50 2.92
CA ASP A 251 23.37 -13.49 3.55
C ASP A 251 22.63 -14.81 3.35
N ASP A 252 22.01 -15.29 4.41
CA ASP A 252 21.08 -16.41 4.40
C ASP A 252 19.64 -15.91 4.51
N ALA A 253 18.67 -16.69 4.04
CA ALA A 253 17.26 -16.38 4.10
C ALA A 253 16.42 -17.59 4.53
N TRP A 254 15.32 -17.33 5.20
CA TRP A 254 14.34 -18.35 5.56
C TRP A 254 12.92 -17.78 5.50
N PHE A 255 11.95 -18.66 5.25
CA PHE A 255 10.53 -18.35 5.35
C PHE A 255 9.90 -19.14 6.49
N ASP A 256 9.32 -18.43 7.44
CA ASP A 256 8.52 -19.00 8.53
C ASP A 256 7.05 -18.99 8.11
N ILE A 257 6.53 -20.15 7.76
CA ILE A 257 5.17 -20.33 7.26
C ILE A 257 4.11 -20.16 8.35
N ASP A 258 4.47 -20.37 9.61
CA ASP A 258 3.53 -20.28 10.73
C ASP A 258 3.28 -18.81 11.14
N ASN A 259 4.16 -17.91 10.75
CA ASN A 259 4.10 -16.48 11.08
C ASN A 259 4.10 -15.58 9.83
N ASP A 260 4.05 -16.14 8.64
CA ASP A 260 4.10 -15.42 7.35
C ASP A 260 5.23 -14.38 7.26
N ILE A 261 6.41 -14.78 7.73
CA ILE A 261 7.61 -13.95 7.75
C ILE A 261 8.69 -14.54 6.86
N VAL A 262 9.16 -13.77 5.88
CA VAL A 262 10.48 -13.99 5.27
C VAL A 262 11.51 -13.18 6.06
N TYR A 263 12.61 -13.80 6.46
CA TYR A 263 13.68 -13.11 7.16
C TYR A 263 15.05 -13.52 6.66
N GLN A 264 16.01 -12.63 6.83
CA GLN A 264 17.37 -12.76 6.37
C GLN A 264 18.35 -12.36 7.46
N TRP A 265 19.57 -12.93 7.39
CA TRP A 265 20.64 -12.63 8.33
C TRP A 265 21.99 -12.83 7.66
N ASP A 266 22.99 -12.14 8.15
CA ASP A 266 24.39 -12.32 7.79
C ASP A 266 24.88 -13.68 8.29
N HIS A 267 25.45 -14.53 7.41
CA HIS A 267 25.79 -15.93 7.67
C HIS A 267 26.78 -16.08 8.82
N ASP A 268 27.85 -15.29 8.83
CA ASP A 268 28.91 -15.38 9.84
C ASP A 268 28.66 -14.44 11.04
N GLY A 269 27.60 -13.63 10.97
CA GLY A 269 27.19 -12.67 12.00
C GLY A 269 28.12 -11.46 12.12
N TRP A 270 28.90 -11.15 11.07
CA TRP A 270 29.86 -10.07 11.09
C TRP A 270 29.92 -9.30 9.77
N SER A 271 29.36 -8.12 9.72
CA SER A 271 29.51 -7.23 8.57
C SER A 271 30.85 -6.46 8.61
N THR A 272 31.47 -6.36 7.45
CA THR A 272 32.64 -5.51 7.24
C THR A 272 32.29 -4.07 6.85
N SER A 273 31.02 -3.80 6.58
CA SER A 273 30.53 -2.44 6.28
C SER A 273 30.68 -1.52 7.48
N TYR A 274 30.74 -0.23 7.20
CA TYR A 274 30.71 0.86 8.21
C TYR A 274 31.74 0.75 9.33
N GLY A 275 32.83 0.00 9.12
CA GLY A 275 33.89 -0.20 10.11
C GLY A 275 33.73 -1.45 10.96
N GLY A 276 32.75 -2.28 10.65
CA GLY A 276 32.47 -3.58 11.26
C GLY A 276 31.43 -3.53 12.39
N PHE A 277 30.44 -4.44 12.31
CA PHE A 277 29.41 -4.61 13.34
C PHE A 277 28.77 -6.00 13.22
N ASN A 278 27.99 -6.39 14.24
CA ASN A 278 27.19 -7.59 14.21
C ASN A 278 25.76 -7.23 13.77
N PRO A 279 25.33 -7.59 12.55
CA PRO A 279 23.96 -7.38 12.11
C PRO A 279 22.94 -8.16 12.94
N VAL A 280 21.72 -7.64 13.03
CA VAL A 280 20.58 -8.38 13.54
C VAL A 280 19.79 -8.97 12.35
N TYR A 281 18.77 -9.77 12.63
CA TYR A 281 17.85 -10.28 11.60
C TYR A 281 17.03 -9.14 11.03
N PHE A 282 16.79 -9.20 9.73
CA PHE A 282 15.84 -8.34 9.03
C PHE A 282 14.73 -9.21 8.46
N GLY A 283 13.48 -8.78 8.55
CA GLY A 283 12.36 -9.57 8.06
C GLY A 283 11.22 -8.71 7.53
N TRP A 284 10.37 -9.38 6.75
CA TRP A 284 9.19 -8.83 6.13
C TRP A 284 8.04 -9.80 6.41
N SER A 285 7.00 -9.32 7.08
CA SER A 285 5.83 -10.11 7.44
C SER A 285 4.62 -9.66 6.66
N PHE A 286 3.86 -10.60 6.14
CA PHE A 286 2.50 -10.37 5.73
C PHE A 286 1.62 -10.42 6.98
N LEU A 287 0.83 -9.39 7.21
CA LEU A 287 0.00 -9.30 8.42
C LEU A 287 -1.44 -9.72 8.12
N GLU A 288 -2.05 -9.14 7.07
CA GLU A 288 -3.46 -9.37 6.80
C GLU A 288 -3.86 -8.93 5.38
N SER A 289 -4.79 -9.65 4.75
CA SER A 289 -5.58 -9.15 3.62
C SER A 289 -7.01 -9.67 3.75
N PRO A 290 -8.02 -8.89 3.34
CA PRO A 290 -9.38 -9.39 3.30
C PRO A 290 -9.48 -10.60 2.35
N GLY A 291 -10.17 -11.63 2.78
CA GLY A 291 -10.53 -12.77 1.95
C GLY A 291 -11.57 -12.41 0.87
N ASN A 292 -11.92 -13.37 0.01
CA ASN A 292 -13.08 -13.28 -0.87
C ASN A 292 -14.25 -14.04 -0.22
N PRO A 293 -15.31 -13.35 0.20
CA PRO A 293 -16.35 -13.96 1.03
C PRO A 293 -17.21 -15.00 0.28
N ASN A 294 -16.97 -15.28 -1.00
CA ASN A 294 -17.84 -16.12 -1.80
C ASN A 294 -17.12 -16.97 -2.86
N ASP A 295 -15.86 -17.35 -2.66
CA ASP A 295 -15.11 -18.13 -3.64
C ASP A 295 -14.89 -19.60 -3.22
N GLY A 296 -15.28 -19.96 -2.01
CA GLY A 296 -15.14 -21.31 -1.47
C GLY A 296 -13.70 -21.69 -1.16
N ILE A 297 -12.84 -20.70 -0.93
CA ILE A 297 -11.42 -20.86 -0.63
C ILE A 297 -11.16 -20.27 0.75
N ASP A 298 -10.32 -20.91 1.52
CA ASP A 298 -9.65 -20.39 2.69
C ASP A 298 -8.52 -19.48 2.20
N ASN A 299 -8.75 -18.16 2.22
CA ASN A 299 -7.87 -17.20 1.55
C ASN A 299 -6.63 -16.84 2.37
N ASP A 300 -6.70 -16.96 3.67
CA ASP A 300 -5.60 -16.64 4.58
C ASP A 300 -4.95 -17.89 5.22
N GLY A 301 -5.57 -19.06 5.07
CA GLY A 301 -5.04 -20.33 5.52
C GLY A 301 -5.32 -20.64 7.00
N ASP A 302 -6.28 -19.97 7.61
CA ASP A 302 -6.66 -20.14 9.02
C ASP A 302 -7.55 -21.38 9.25
N GLY A 303 -8.12 -21.96 8.19
CA GLY A 303 -9.00 -23.12 8.20
C GLY A 303 -10.48 -22.80 8.05
N MET A 304 -10.85 -21.55 7.91
CA MET A 304 -12.19 -21.10 7.54
C MET A 304 -12.29 -20.95 6.02
N VAL A 305 -13.46 -20.69 5.51
CA VAL A 305 -13.72 -20.60 4.07
C VAL A 305 -14.76 -19.49 3.85
N ASP A 306 -14.56 -18.67 2.80
CA ASP A 306 -15.46 -17.57 2.46
C ASP A 306 -15.49 -16.46 3.54
N GLU A 307 -14.32 -16.01 3.96
CA GLU A 307 -14.15 -14.96 4.95
C GLU A 307 -14.66 -13.61 4.42
N SER A 308 -15.46 -12.93 5.21
CA SER A 308 -15.91 -11.56 4.92
C SER A 308 -15.90 -10.74 6.20
N GLN A 309 -15.49 -9.51 6.07
CA GLN A 309 -15.45 -8.57 7.18
C GLN A 309 -16.78 -7.81 7.38
N PHE A 310 -17.80 -8.01 6.51
CA PHE A 310 -18.99 -7.14 6.52
C PHE A 310 -20.28 -7.87 6.09
N ASP A 311 -20.32 -9.19 6.09
CA ASP A 311 -21.50 -9.95 5.60
C ASP A 311 -22.51 -10.35 6.69
N GLY A 312 -22.18 -10.06 7.94
CA GLY A 312 -23.01 -10.42 9.11
C GLY A 312 -22.82 -11.87 9.57
N ILE A 313 -21.70 -12.49 9.19
CA ILE A 313 -21.34 -13.85 9.60
C ILE A 313 -19.92 -13.82 10.13
N ASP A 314 -19.73 -14.22 11.36
CA ASP A 314 -18.40 -14.41 11.94
C ASP A 314 -17.79 -15.69 11.35
N ASN A 315 -17.07 -15.55 10.22
CA ASN A 315 -16.57 -16.67 9.44
C ASN A 315 -15.28 -17.27 10.02
N ASP A 316 -14.47 -16.47 10.69
CA ASP A 316 -13.18 -16.86 11.25
C ASP A 316 -13.21 -16.99 12.79
N GLY A 317 -14.31 -16.60 13.43
CA GLY A 317 -14.53 -16.74 14.87
C GLY A 317 -13.87 -15.66 15.73
N ASP A 318 -13.52 -14.51 15.13
CA ASP A 318 -12.84 -13.42 15.84
C ASP A 318 -13.77 -12.27 16.26
N TRP A 319 -15.04 -12.30 15.86
CA TRP A 319 -16.03 -11.29 16.22
C TRP A 319 -16.27 -11.22 17.74
N LEU A 320 -16.22 -10.03 18.29
CA LEU A 320 -16.43 -9.76 19.72
C LEU A 320 -17.47 -8.66 19.90
N ALA A 321 -18.57 -8.97 20.57
CA ALA A 321 -19.65 -8.01 20.82
C ALA A 321 -19.17 -6.71 21.50
N GLU A 322 -18.12 -6.75 22.31
CA GLU A 322 -17.57 -5.56 22.95
C GLU A 322 -16.77 -4.64 22.02
N ARG A 323 -16.42 -5.11 20.81
CA ARG A 323 -15.57 -4.42 19.84
C ARG A 323 -16.29 -4.15 18.53
N ASP A 324 -16.99 -5.15 18.04
CA ASP A 324 -17.41 -5.23 16.64
C ASP A 324 -18.93 -5.03 16.46
N ASP A 325 -19.74 -5.13 17.52
CA ASP A 325 -21.18 -4.86 17.56
C ASP A 325 -21.45 -3.34 17.51
N ILE A 326 -21.15 -2.76 16.36
CA ILE A 326 -21.13 -1.31 16.13
C ILE A 326 -22.23 -0.85 15.16
N GLY A 327 -23.10 -1.76 14.76
CA GLY A 327 -24.24 -1.49 13.89
C GLY A 327 -23.93 -1.50 12.40
N ALA A 328 -24.98 -1.58 11.59
CA ALA A 328 -24.90 -1.73 10.14
C ALA A 328 -24.28 -0.53 9.41
N ASP A 329 -24.12 0.63 10.07
CA ASP A 329 -23.41 1.77 9.50
C ASP A 329 -21.89 1.71 9.74
N GLY A 330 -21.41 0.74 10.53
CA GLY A 330 -20.00 0.53 10.86
C GLY A 330 -19.40 1.61 11.78
N LEU A 331 -20.22 2.37 12.48
CA LEU A 331 -19.80 3.52 13.28
C LEU A 331 -20.19 3.36 14.77
N GLY A 332 -19.35 2.69 15.55
CA GLY A 332 -19.59 2.54 17.01
C GLY A 332 -19.35 3.82 17.82
N GLU A 333 -19.73 3.77 19.10
CA GLU A 333 -19.75 4.93 20.03
C GLU A 333 -18.40 5.67 20.17
N TYR A 334 -17.29 5.04 19.81
CA TYR A 334 -15.96 5.63 19.84
C TYR A 334 -15.52 6.24 18.50
N HIS A 335 -16.34 6.11 17.45
CA HIS A 335 -16.05 6.72 16.17
C HIS A 335 -16.39 8.21 16.19
N TYR A 336 -15.51 9.05 15.63
CA TYR A 336 -15.67 10.52 15.70
C TYR A 336 -16.89 11.05 14.92
N GLU A 337 -17.40 10.30 13.94
CA GLU A 337 -18.63 10.60 13.17
C GLU A 337 -19.86 9.87 13.71
N TYR A 338 -19.76 9.20 14.87
CA TYR A 338 -20.84 8.45 15.43
C TYR A 338 -22.15 9.27 15.55
N PRO A 339 -23.21 8.90 14.83
CA PRO A 339 -24.47 9.65 14.82
C PRO A 339 -25.37 9.39 16.02
N GLY A 340 -25.01 8.43 16.86
CA GLY A 340 -25.81 7.80 17.90
C GLY A 340 -26.22 6.38 17.49
N PRO A 341 -26.75 5.58 18.42
CA PRO A 341 -27.08 4.19 18.15
C PRO A 341 -28.00 4.02 16.93
N ASP A 342 -27.75 2.97 16.15
CA ASP A 342 -28.53 2.64 14.98
C ASP A 342 -30.00 2.39 15.31
N THR A 343 -30.89 2.99 14.52
CA THR A 343 -32.34 2.89 14.76
C THR A 343 -32.94 1.59 14.23
N ASP A 344 -32.21 0.79 13.49
CA ASP A 344 -32.62 -0.51 12.96
C ASP A 344 -32.42 -1.66 13.96
N GLY A 345 -31.65 -1.41 15.03
CA GLY A 345 -31.40 -2.33 16.13
C GLY A 345 -30.28 -3.33 15.86
N THR A 346 -29.38 -3.02 14.94
CA THR A 346 -28.17 -3.80 14.69
C THR A 346 -27.07 -3.52 15.71
N GLU A 347 -26.90 -2.28 16.16
CA GLU A 347 -25.90 -1.91 17.16
C GLU A 347 -26.28 -2.42 18.58
N GLY A 348 -25.35 -3.11 19.24
CA GLY A 348 -25.48 -3.58 20.60
C GLY A 348 -26.45 -4.77 20.77
N ASN A 349 -26.70 -5.54 19.71
CA ASN A 349 -27.66 -6.66 19.73
C ASN A 349 -27.01 -8.01 20.07
N GLY A 350 -25.67 -8.11 20.07
CA GLY A 350 -24.91 -9.29 20.47
C GLY A 350 -24.77 -10.37 19.40
N VAL A 351 -25.03 -10.03 18.14
CA VAL A 351 -24.83 -10.92 16.99
C VAL A 351 -24.20 -10.11 15.85
N PRO A 352 -23.35 -10.69 15.01
CA PRO A 352 -22.81 -9.97 13.86
C PRO A 352 -23.91 -9.64 12.85
N ASP A 353 -23.88 -8.42 12.35
CA ASP A 353 -24.81 -7.91 11.34
C ASP A 353 -24.08 -7.44 10.08
N VAL A 354 -24.78 -7.42 8.95
CA VAL A 354 -24.23 -6.91 7.68
C VAL A 354 -23.84 -5.45 7.84
N GLY A 355 -22.57 -5.15 7.62
CA GLY A 355 -21.98 -3.82 7.76
C GLY A 355 -21.08 -3.67 8.98
N GLU A 356 -21.13 -4.61 9.91
CA GLU A 356 -20.20 -4.72 11.02
C GLU A 356 -18.93 -5.47 10.60
N PRO A 357 -17.78 -5.14 11.22
CA PRO A 357 -16.58 -5.96 11.12
C PRO A 357 -16.86 -7.35 11.74
N ASN A 358 -16.57 -8.42 10.99
CA ASN A 358 -16.77 -9.78 11.45
C ASN A 358 -15.90 -10.77 10.69
#